data_78fd1262c8c26893e8a139a01bd1b6a6
#
_entry.id   78fd1262c8c26893e8a139a01bd1b6a6
#
_cell.length_a   1.000
_cell.length_b   1.000
_cell.length_c   1.000
_cell.angle_alpha   90.00
_cell.angle_beta   90.00
_cell.angle_gamma   90.00
#
_symmetry.space_group_name_H-M   'P 1'
#
loop_
_entity.id
_entity.type
_entity.pdbx_description
1 polymer ?
#
loop_
_entity_poly.entity_id
_entity_poly.type
_entity_poly.pdbx_seq_one_letter_code
_entity_poly.pdbx_strand_id
1 'polypeptide(L)'
;QATDVSVNKATAKLYPVANTPEALLALGVDGVKAYIRTIGLFNSKAENIIKTCRILLDKHQGQVPENREALEALPGVGRKTANVVLNTAFGWPTIAVDTHIFRVCNRTGFAPGKNVDTVEEKLLKVVPAEFKIDCHHWLILHGRYTCIARKPRCGSCLIEDLCEFGDKVYP
;
A
#
# COMPACT_ATOMS: atom_id res chain seq x y z
N GLN A 1 3.83 3.79 -6.00
CA GLN A 1 4.24 4.81 -6.99
C GLN A 1 3.34 4.79 -8.25
N ALA A 2 2.14 4.26 -8.15
CA ALA A 2 1.16 4.25 -9.21
C ALA A 2 -0.22 4.62 -8.65
N THR A 3 -1.07 5.23 -9.45
CA THR A 3 -2.44 5.55 -9.04
C THR A 3 -3.33 4.32 -9.16
N ASP A 4 -4.30 4.17 -8.26
CA ASP A 4 -5.26 3.06 -8.31
C ASP A 4 -6.00 3.01 -9.66
N VAL A 5 -6.34 4.17 -10.22
CA VAL A 5 -7.00 4.27 -11.54
C VAL A 5 -6.14 3.65 -12.65
N SER A 6 -4.83 3.96 -12.69
CA SER A 6 -3.93 3.41 -13.71
C SER A 6 -3.70 1.91 -13.53
N VAL A 7 -3.56 1.47 -12.28
CA VAL A 7 -3.40 0.04 -11.94
C VAL A 7 -4.66 -0.73 -12.32
N ASN A 8 -5.84 -0.28 -11.92
CA ASN A 8 -7.10 -0.96 -12.20
C ASN A 8 -7.36 -1.07 -13.71
N LYS A 9 -7.04 -0.03 -14.50
CA LYS A 9 -7.15 -0.08 -15.97
C LYS A 9 -6.21 -1.11 -16.61
N ALA A 10 -4.99 -1.25 -16.08
CA ALA A 10 -4.02 -2.21 -16.58
C ALA A 10 -4.38 -3.64 -16.18
N THR A 11 -4.73 -3.87 -14.92
CA THR A 11 -5.08 -5.21 -14.39
C THR A 11 -6.40 -5.74 -14.96
N ALA A 12 -7.38 -4.87 -15.25
CA ALA A 12 -8.61 -5.28 -15.93
C ALA A 12 -8.37 -5.94 -17.30
N LYS A 13 -7.24 -5.60 -17.96
CA LYS A 13 -6.83 -6.20 -19.23
C LYS A 13 -5.88 -7.39 -19.04
N LEU A 14 -5.02 -7.33 -18.02
CA LEU A 14 -3.99 -8.35 -17.77
C LEU A 14 -4.58 -9.60 -17.12
N TYR A 15 -5.41 -9.47 -16.09
CA TYR A 15 -5.89 -10.59 -15.29
C TYR A 15 -6.74 -11.62 -16.06
N PRO A 16 -7.59 -11.24 -17.03
CA PRO A 16 -8.27 -12.23 -17.86
C PRO A 16 -7.33 -13.11 -18.70
N VAL A 17 -6.09 -12.65 -18.96
CA VAL A 17 -5.08 -13.35 -19.76
C VAL A 17 -4.08 -14.08 -18.87
N ALA A 18 -3.62 -13.42 -17.80
CA ALA A 18 -2.60 -13.96 -16.91
C ALA A 18 -2.82 -13.44 -15.48
N ASN A 19 -3.33 -14.31 -14.61
CA ASN A 19 -3.59 -14.02 -13.19
C ASN A 19 -2.93 -15.02 -12.23
N THR A 20 -2.08 -15.90 -12.75
CA THR A 20 -1.26 -16.84 -11.94
C THR A 20 0.22 -16.64 -12.24
N PRO A 21 1.13 -17.08 -11.35
CA PRO A 21 2.56 -17.02 -11.59
C PRO A 21 2.99 -17.70 -12.88
N GLU A 22 2.42 -18.87 -13.20
CA GLU A 22 2.72 -19.62 -14.42
C GLU A 22 2.29 -18.86 -15.68
N ALA A 23 1.08 -18.31 -15.66
CA ALA A 23 0.55 -17.57 -16.81
C ALA A 23 1.35 -16.26 -17.04
N LEU A 24 1.77 -15.58 -15.98
CA LEU A 24 2.62 -14.40 -16.08
C LEU A 24 4.02 -14.73 -16.60
N LEU A 25 4.60 -15.86 -16.18
CA LEU A 25 5.87 -16.34 -16.73
C LEU A 25 5.77 -16.71 -18.20
N ALA A 26 4.67 -17.37 -18.61
CA ALA A 26 4.40 -17.69 -20.02
C ALA A 26 4.27 -16.42 -20.88
N LEU A 27 3.68 -15.36 -20.34
CA LEU A 27 3.54 -14.06 -21.01
C LEU A 27 4.91 -13.36 -21.18
N GLY A 28 5.84 -13.58 -20.24
CA GLY A 28 7.18 -13.01 -20.22
C GLY A 28 7.22 -11.53 -19.92
N VAL A 29 8.44 -10.99 -19.79
CA VAL A 29 8.66 -9.58 -19.42
C VAL A 29 7.99 -8.63 -20.42
N ASP A 30 8.19 -8.85 -21.72
CA ASP A 30 7.66 -7.95 -22.77
C ASP A 30 6.15 -8.03 -22.87
N GLY A 31 5.57 -9.23 -22.69
CA GLY A 31 4.14 -9.38 -22.60
C GLY A 31 3.53 -8.63 -21.42
N VAL A 32 4.11 -8.74 -20.22
CA VAL A 32 3.66 -7.96 -19.05
C VAL A 32 3.82 -6.46 -19.30
N LYS A 33 4.95 -6.00 -19.89
CA LYS A 33 5.16 -4.58 -20.25
C LYS A 33 4.05 -4.04 -21.14
N ALA A 34 3.58 -4.82 -22.10
CA ALA A 34 2.52 -4.40 -23.02
C ALA A 34 1.22 -4.01 -22.28
N TYR A 35 0.88 -4.72 -21.19
CA TYR A 35 -0.32 -4.43 -20.39
C TYR A 35 -0.14 -3.29 -19.41
N ILE A 36 1.07 -3.13 -18.82
CA ILE A 36 1.30 -2.16 -17.73
C ILE A 36 2.06 -0.90 -18.15
N ARG A 37 2.30 -0.67 -19.44
CA ARG A 37 3.08 0.48 -19.96
C ARG A 37 2.56 1.86 -19.57
N THR A 38 1.30 1.96 -19.15
CA THR A 38 0.69 3.20 -18.65
C THR A 38 0.99 3.46 -17.17
N ILE A 39 1.62 2.52 -16.48
CA ILE A 39 1.99 2.62 -15.07
C ILE A 39 3.43 3.14 -14.98
N GLY A 40 3.67 4.12 -14.11
CA GLY A 40 5.04 4.61 -13.87
C GLY A 40 6.02 3.49 -13.49
N LEU A 41 7.25 3.56 -14.00
CA LEU A 41 8.31 2.57 -13.78
C LEU A 41 7.93 1.15 -14.28
N PHE A 42 7.13 1.06 -15.34
CA PHE A 42 6.61 -0.20 -15.85
C PHE A 42 7.70 -1.21 -16.27
N ASN A 43 8.85 -0.75 -16.72
CA ASN A 43 9.97 -1.65 -17.10
C ASN A 43 10.46 -2.45 -15.89
N SER A 44 10.89 -1.77 -14.83
CA SER A 44 11.35 -2.43 -13.60
C SER A 44 10.22 -3.23 -12.92
N LYS A 45 8.97 -2.74 -12.99
CA LYS A 45 7.82 -3.49 -12.46
C LYS A 45 7.59 -4.80 -13.19
N ALA A 46 7.64 -4.82 -14.53
CA ALA A 46 7.48 -6.04 -15.31
C ALA A 46 8.59 -7.06 -14.99
N GLU A 47 9.85 -6.60 -14.93
CA GLU A 47 10.96 -7.47 -14.55
C GLU A 47 10.79 -8.04 -13.14
N ASN A 48 10.41 -7.20 -12.17
CA ASN A 48 10.18 -7.64 -10.79
C ASN A 48 9.00 -8.62 -10.71
N ILE A 49 7.91 -8.39 -11.44
CA ILE A 49 6.77 -9.32 -11.50
C ILE A 49 7.24 -10.70 -11.98
N ILE A 50 7.97 -10.77 -13.08
CA ILE A 50 8.45 -12.04 -13.64
C ILE A 50 9.42 -12.74 -12.69
N LYS A 51 10.37 -12.00 -12.09
CA LYS A 51 11.28 -12.55 -11.08
C LYS A 51 10.51 -13.07 -9.85
N THR A 52 9.53 -12.31 -9.37
CA THR A 52 8.66 -12.71 -8.26
C THR A 52 7.91 -13.99 -8.58
N CYS A 53 7.26 -14.08 -9.75
CA CYS A 53 6.53 -15.28 -10.17
C CYS A 53 7.44 -16.52 -10.17
N ARG A 54 8.68 -16.38 -10.64
CA ARG A 54 9.66 -17.48 -10.62
C ARG A 54 9.98 -17.92 -9.19
N ILE A 55 10.27 -16.96 -8.29
CA ILE A 55 10.55 -17.26 -6.88
C ILE A 55 9.35 -17.93 -6.20
N LEU A 56 8.13 -17.46 -6.49
CA LEU A 56 6.91 -18.06 -5.94
C LEU A 56 6.79 -19.54 -6.35
N LEU A 57 7.04 -19.86 -7.62
CA LEU A 57 7.01 -21.26 -8.10
C LEU A 57 8.14 -22.09 -7.49
N ASP A 58 9.37 -21.58 -7.51
CA ASP A 58 10.55 -22.32 -7.10
C ASP A 58 10.61 -22.57 -5.58
N LYS A 59 10.14 -21.61 -4.77
CA LYS A 59 10.32 -21.61 -3.30
C LYS A 59 9.01 -21.70 -2.51
N HIS A 60 7.88 -21.32 -3.11
CA HIS A 60 6.61 -21.16 -2.41
C HIS A 60 5.45 -21.93 -3.07
N GLN A 61 5.74 -22.90 -3.96
CA GLN A 61 4.72 -23.73 -4.62
C GLN A 61 3.65 -22.91 -5.36
N GLY A 62 4.05 -21.77 -5.91
CA GLY A 62 3.16 -20.83 -6.62
C GLY A 62 2.26 -19.98 -5.70
N GLN A 63 2.40 -20.10 -4.39
CA GLN A 63 1.60 -19.36 -3.41
C GLN A 63 2.32 -18.11 -2.90
N VAL A 64 1.56 -17.08 -2.55
CA VAL A 64 2.10 -15.90 -1.88
C VAL A 64 2.42 -16.26 -0.42
N PRO A 65 3.67 -16.06 0.06
CA PRO A 65 4.03 -16.45 1.41
C PRO A 65 3.37 -15.55 2.46
N GLU A 66 2.80 -16.17 3.50
CA GLU A 66 2.23 -15.49 4.67
C GLU A 66 3.31 -15.19 5.73
N ASN A 67 4.38 -14.54 5.29
CA ASN A 67 5.55 -14.25 6.13
C ASN A 67 6.21 -12.96 5.65
N ARG A 68 6.50 -12.03 6.56
CA ARG A 68 7.06 -10.73 6.21
C ARG A 68 8.43 -10.83 5.53
N GLU A 69 9.34 -11.62 6.12
CA GLU A 69 10.69 -11.79 5.60
C GLU A 69 10.68 -12.38 4.19
N ALA A 70 9.84 -13.40 3.98
CA ALA A 70 9.68 -14.01 2.66
C ALA A 70 9.06 -13.04 1.64
N LEU A 71 8.11 -12.20 2.05
CA LEU A 71 7.54 -11.15 1.19
C LEU A 71 8.57 -10.08 0.84
N GLU A 72 9.33 -9.59 1.82
CA GLU A 72 10.37 -8.56 1.60
C GLU A 72 11.55 -9.08 0.78
N ALA A 73 11.78 -10.39 0.75
CA ALA A 73 12.77 -11.03 -0.12
C ALA A 73 12.34 -11.07 -1.60
N LEU A 74 11.07 -10.79 -1.93
CA LEU A 74 10.59 -10.74 -3.30
C LEU A 74 11.00 -9.43 -4.00
N PRO A 75 11.40 -9.48 -5.29
CA PRO A 75 11.83 -8.30 -6.02
C PRO A 75 10.78 -7.17 -6.05
N GLY A 76 11.17 -5.99 -5.59
CA GLY A 76 10.29 -4.82 -5.56
C GLY A 76 9.27 -4.79 -4.42
N VAL A 77 9.33 -5.73 -3.50
CA VAL A 77 8.51 -5.77 -2.28
C VAL A 77 9.31 -5.22 -1.11
N GLY A 78 8.94 -4.04 -0.63
CA GLY A 78 9.46 -3.47 0.60
C GLY A 78 8.47 -3.62 1.76
N ARG A 79 8.86 -3.18 2.96
CA ARG A 79 8.07 -3.26 4.20
C ARG A 79 6.61 -2.82 4.03
N LYS A 80 6.40 -1.66 3.38
CA LYS A 80 5.03 -1.15 3.13
C LYS A 80 4.19 -2.14 2.33
N THR A 81 4.74 -2.70 1.24
CA THR A 81 4.02 -3.66 0.40
C THR A 81 3.77 -4.98 1.13
N ALA A 82 4.76 -5.49 1.87
CA ALA A 82 4.59 -6.67 2.70
C ALA A 82 3.48 -6.48 3.74
N ASN A 83 3.45 -5.35 4.44
CA ASN A 83 2.39 -5.02 5.40
C ASN A 83 1.00 -4.96 4.74
N VAL A 84 0.88 -4.37 3.55
CA VAL A 84 -0.40 -4.34 2.82
C VAL A 84 -0.86 -5.74 2.45
N VAL A 85 0.03 -6.59 1.95
CA VAL A 85 -0.30 -7.98 1.58
C VAL A 85 -0.72 -8.77 2.81
N LEU A 86 0.03 -8.70 3.91
CA LEU A 86 -0.30 -9.38 5.16
C LEU A 86 -1.65 -8.93 5.73
N ASN A 87 -1.93 -7.64 5.70
CA ASN A 87 -3.20 -7.11 6.16
C ASN A 87 -4.35 -7.55 5.25
N THR A 88 -4.25 -7.27 3.94
CA THR A 88 -5.39 -7.37 3.03
C THR A 88 -5.68 -8.82 2.61
N ALA A 89 -4.64 -9.63 2.40
CA ALA A 89 -4.79 -11.00 1.91
C ALA A 89 -4.86 -12.03 3.05
N PHE A 90 -4.22 -11.75 4.19
CA PHE A 90 -4.10 -12.72 5.29
C PHE A 90 -4.73 -12.24 6.62
N GLY A 91 -5.26 -11.03 6.68
CA GLY A 91 -5.93 -10.50 7.87
C GLY A 91 -5.00 -10.19 9.05
N TRP A 92 -3.71 -9.98 8.80
CA TRP A 92 -2.77 -9.62 9.84
C TRP A 92 -2.99 -8.17 10.33
N PRO A 93 -2.84 -7.90 11.63
CA PRO A 93 -3.03 -6.57 12.20
C PRO A 93 -1.83 -5.64 11.91
N THR A 94 -1.40 -5.58 10.65
CA THR A 94 -0.32 -4.70 10.18
C THR A 94 -0.88 -3.37 9.70
N ILE A 95 -0.12 -2.29 9.90
CA ILE A 95 -0.47 -0.95 9.45
C ILE A 95 0.63 -0.46 8.52
N ALA A 96 0.36 -0.45 7.22
CA ALA A 96 1.33 -0.02 6.21
C ALA A 96 1.31 1.51 6.07
N VAL A 97 2.29 2.19 6.64
CA VAL A 97 2.36 3.66 6.60
C VAL A 97 2.82 4.13 5.22
N ASP A 98 1.94 4.86 4.54
CA ASP A 98 2.23 5.59 3.31
C ASP A 98 2.30 7.10 3.56
N THR A 99 2.45 7.89 2.49
CA THR A 99 2.50 9.36 2.58
C THR A 99 1.20 9.97 3.11
N HIS A 100 0.04 9.31 2.91
CA HIS A 100 -1.24 9.77 3.44
C HIS A 100 -1.30 9.56 4.94
N ILE A 101 -1.03 8.34 5.41
CA ILE A 101 -1.02 8.00 6.83
C ILE A 101 0.05 8.80 7.58
N PHE A 102 1.27 8.89 7.03
CA PHE A 102 2.34 9.70 7.61
C PHE A 102 1.90 11.16 7.84
N ARG A 103 1.25 11.77 6.85
CA ARG A 103 0.74 13.13 6.96
C ARG A 103 -0.38 13.25 7.98
N VAL A 104 -1.36 12.34 7.94
CA VAL A 104 -2.49 12.35 8.88
C VAL A 104 -1.99 12.24 10.32
N CYS A 105 -1.14 11.25 10.61
CA CYS A 105 -0.63 11.02 11.97
C CYS A 105 0.17 12.19 12.50
N ASN A 106 0.98 12.84 11.66
CA ASN A 106 1.77 14.01 12.08
C ASN A 106 0.91 15.27 12.23
N ARG A 107 -0.14 15.45 11.44
CA ARG A 107 -1.04 16.60 11.57
C ARG A 107 -1.98 16.48 12.76
N THR A 108 -2.55 15.30 12.94
CA THR A 108 -3.53 15.08 14.03
C THR A 108 -2.88 14.94 15.40
N GLY A 109 -1.59 14.68 15.49
CA GLY A 109 -0.92 14.31 16.74
C GLY A 109 -1.18 12.86 17.18
N PHE A 110 -1.94 12.08 16.42
CA PHE A 110 -2.35 10.72 16.81
C PHE A 110 -1.18 9.75 17.00
N ALA A 111 -0.22 9.75 16.06
CA ALA A 111 1.00 8.94 16.12
C ALA A 111 2.15 9.66 15.39
N PRO A 112 2.57 10.85 15.85
CA PRO A 112 3.55 11.67 15.14
C PRO A 112 4.93 11.02 15.13
N GLY A 113 5.65 11.09 13.99
CA GLY A 113 6.99 10.53 13.86
C GLY A 113 7.79 11.19 12.75
N LYS A 114 9.11 11.15 12.87
CA LYS A 114 10.04 11.77 11.90
C LYS A 114 10.16 10.97 10.58
N ASN A 115 9.80 9.71 10.59
CA ASN A 115 9.78 8.83 9.43
C ASN A 115 8.64 7.82 9.52
N VAL A 116 8.41 7.08 8.45
CA VAL A 116 7.30 6.11 8.34
C VAL A 116 7.40 4.97 9.35
N ASP A 117 8.60 4.51 9.66
CA ASP A 117 8.82 3.41 10.61
C ASP A 117 8.43 3.83 12.03
N THR A 118 8.82 5.03 12.45
CA THR A 118 8.43 5.60 13.76
C THR A 118 6.92 5.77 13.88
N VAL A 119 6.24 6.20 12.80
CA VAL A 119 4.77 6.31 12.76
C VAL A 119 4.13 4.92 12.85
N GLU A 120 4.63 3.93 12.12
CA GLU A 120 4.16 2.54 12.18
C GLU A 120 4.26 1.99 13.60
N GLU A 121 5.43 2.11 14.22
CA GLU A 121 5.65 1.63 15.61
C GLU A 121 4.69 2.27 16.61
N LYS A 122 4.46 3.57 16.50
CA LYS A 122 3.51 4.28 17.37
C LYS A 122 2.08 3.84 17.12
N LEU A 123 1.66 3.75 15.86
CA LEU A 123 0.33 3.26 15.50
C LEU A 123 0.06 1.86 16.06
N LEU A 124 1.02 0.95 15.95
CA LEU A 124 0.92 -0.41 16.49
C LEU A 124 0.76 -0.43 18.02
N LYS A 125 1.25 0.61 18.72
CA LYS A 125 1.12 0.75 20.18
C LYS A 125 -0.20 1.41 20.60
N VAL A 126 -0.63 2.46 19.89
CA VAL A 126 -1.79 3.27 20.31
C VAL A 126 -3.13 2.76 19.76
N VAL A 127 -3.12 2.05 18.62
CA VAL A 127 -4.35 1.51 18.03
C VAL A 127 -4.75 0.24 18.76
N PRO A 128 -5.97 0.16 19.33
CA PRO A 128 -6.49 -1.06 19.93
C PRO A 128 -6.50 -2.24 18.95
N ALA A 129 -6.32 -3.46 19.46
CA ALA A 129 -6.14 -4.66 18.63
C ALA A 129 -7.28 -4.88 17.63
N GLU A 130 -8.52 -4.65 18.06
CA GLU A 130 -9.73 -4.79 17.27
C GLU A 130 -9.81 -3.86 16.04
N PHE A 131 -9.10 -2.73 16.07
CA PHE A 131 -9.13 -1.74 14.97
C PHE A 131 -7.91 -1.81 14.04
N LYS A 132 -6.88 -2.59 14.38
CA LYS A 132 -5.62 -2.59 13.61
C LYS A 132 -5.79 -3.02 12.16
N ILE A 133 -6.67 -3.96 11.89
CA ILE A 133 -6.92 -4.45 10.52
C ILE A 133 -7.52 -3.33 9.66
N ASP A 134 -8.50 -2.62 10.16
CA ASP A 134 -9.22 -1.60 9.41
C ASP A 134 -8.56 -0.22 9.45
N CYS A 135 -7.77 0.06 10.49
CA CYS A 135 -7.12 1.35 10.74
C CYS A 135 -6.31 1.84 9.53
N HIS A 136 -5.60 0.93 8.86
CA HIS A 136 -4.85 1.24 7.64
C HIS A 136 -5.74 1.88 6.57
N HIS A 137 -6.89 1.28 6.30
CA HIS A 137 -7.83 1.78 5.28
C HIS A 137 -8.48 3.10 5.71
N TRP A 138 -8.90 3.22 6.96
CA TRP A 138 -9.50 4.46 7.47
C TRP A 138 -8.56 5.65 7.38
N LEU A 139 -7.31 5.47 7.78
CA LEU A 139 -6.30 6.53 7.72
C LEU A 139 -5.95 6.92 6.27
N ILE A 140 -5.86 5.96 5.35
CA ILE A 140 -5.66 6.25 3.92
C ILE A 140 -6.83 7.05 3.36
N LEU A 141 -8.07 6.61 3.59
CA LEU A 141 -9.27 7.28 3.08
C LEU A 141 -9.38 8.69 3.66
N HIS A 142 -9.13 8.86 4.96
CA HIS A 142 -9.09 10.18 5.59
C HIS A 142 -8.04 11.09 4.96
N GLY A 143 -6.83 10.57 4.72
CA GLY A 143 -5.74 11.31 4.09
C GLY A 143 -5.99 11.64 2.61
N ARG A 144 -6.76 10.82 1.90
CA ARG A 144 -7.10 11.05 0.48
C ARG A 144 -8.22 12.07 0.28
N TYR A 145 -9.23 12.05 1.13
CA TYR A 145 -10.48 12.77 0.88
C TYR A 145 -10.73 13.94 1.82
N THR A 146 -10.17 13.91 3.04
CA THR A 146 -10.38 14.96 4.06
C THR A 146 -9.07 15.70 4.37
N CYS A 147 -8.09 15.01 4.94
CA CYS A 147 -6.79 15.59 5.30
C CYS A 147 -5.82 15.56 4.10
N ILE A 148 -6.23 16.15 2.98
CA ILE A 148 -5.43 16.20 1.74
C ILE A 148 -4.17 17.05 1.92
N ALA A 149 -3.16 16.83 1.04
CA ALA A 149 -1.84 17.46 1.19
C ALA A 149 -1.91 19.00 1.11
N ARG A 150 -2.63 19.51 0.11
CA ARG A 150 -2.85 20.94 -0.09
C ARG A 150 -4.30 21.29 0.22
N LYS A 151 -4.53 22.32 1.05
CA LYS A 151 -5.86 22.78 1.47
C LYS A 151 -6.72 21.65 2.07
N PRO A 152 -6.33 21.09 3.25
CA PRO A 152 -7.14 20.06 3.92
C PRO A 152 -8.54 20.60 4.24
N ARG A 153 -9.52 19.74 4.25
CA ARG A 153 -10.94 20.07 4.47
C ARG A 153 -11.26 20.08 5.97
N CYS A 154 -10.60 20.95 6.74
CA CYS A 154 -10.71 20.96 8.21
C CYS A 154 -12.12 21.28 8.69
N GLY A 155 -12.82 22.25 8.05
CA GLY A 155 -14.16 22.65 8.45
C GLY A 155 -15.25 21.56 8.30
N SER A 156 -14.97 20.47 7.56
CA SER A 156 -15.85 19.30 7.44
C SER A 156 -15.23 18.02 8.01
N CYS A 157 -14.13 18.14 8.75
CA CYS A 157 -13.42 17.00 9.30
C CYS A 157 -14.09 16.53 10.61
N LEU A 158 -14.47 15.24 10.66
CA LEU A 158 -15.15 14.66 11.84
C LEU A 158 -14.30 14.59 13.10
N ILE A 159 -12.98 14.76 12.98
CA ILE A 159 -12.03 14.75 14.10
C ILE A 159 -11.32 16.10 14.24
N GLU A 160 -11.96 17.17 13.79
CA GLU A 160 -11.37 18.50 13.79
C GLU A 160 -11.02 18.99 15.20
N ASP A 161 -11.92 18.75 16.14
CA ASP A 161 -11.81 19.08 17.56
C ASP A 161 -10.69 18.32 18.29
N LEU A 162 -10.33 17.14 17.82
CA LEU A 162 -9.25 16.31 18.37
C LEU A 162 -7.90 16.54 17.68
N CYS A 163 -7.88 17.31 16.59
CA CYS A 163 -6.72 17.46 15.72
C CYS A 163 -5.79 18.57 16.20
N GLU A 164 -4.49 18.26 16.36
CA GLU A 164 -3.45 19.19 16.80
C GLU A 164 -2.85 20.05 15.66
N PHE A 165 -3.35 19.93 14.43
CA PHE A 165 -2.81 20.66 13.29
C PHE A 165 -3.04 22.17 13.43
N GLY A 166 -1.94 22.95 13.52
CA GLY A 166 -2.00 24.40 13.74
C GLY A 166 -2.49 25.20 12.52
N ASP A 167 -2.19 24.71 11.31
CA ASP A 167 -2.54 25.41 10.05
C ASP A 167 -3.87 24.89 9.47
N LYS A 168 -4.91 24.77 10.30
CA LYS A 168 -6.23 24.32 9.88
C LYS A 168 -6.82 25.26 8.81
N VAL A 169 -7.45 24.69 7.78
CA VAL A 169 -8.05 25.43 6.67
C VAL A 169 -9.58 25.32 6.76
N TYR A 170 -10.20 26.48 6.83
CA TYR A 170 -11.67 26.61 6.80
C TYR A 170 -12.08 27.25 5.46
N PRO A 171 -13.31 26.98 4.97
CA PRO A 171 -13.83 27.59 3.75
C PRO A 171 -14.03 29.11 3.85
#